data_0adc13c8f968667c713ca0d7ef976919
#
_entry.id   0adc13c8f968667c713ca0d7ef976919
#
_cell.length_a   1.000
_cell.length_b   1.000
_cell.length_c   1.000
_cell.angle_alpha   90.00
_cell.angle_beta   90.00
_cell.angle_gamma   90.00
#
_symmetry.space_group_name_H-M   'P 1'
#
loop_
_entity.id
_entity.type
_entity.pdbx_description
1 polymer ?
#
loop_
_entity_poly.entity_id
_entity_poly.type
_entity_poly.pdbx_seq_one_letter_code
_entity_poly.pdbx_strand_id
1 'polypeptide(L)'
;MTDSKNPWQQEMSDERFDLMRRILDAPSPIGLESAMTKGVLTPYLESFMPQDWAIHSFKGNAGIVVDSMPKADADTFSVMVIGHADKIRMQVRSISDDGKIWVNSDSMLPTTLIGHKVKLFSEDPQSMGNWRVITGGTIEAIGAIHFADSKLKSGEDGIKDKMMYLELHIHGKNKKGQIEALGIRAGDPIIYDRPIEKGFSPFTFSGAYLDNGLGCFVTAEIGRLIAESSGLKNVRYLGAMASHEEIGRFGSRVLAEHFRPDVTIAVDVAHDFAAAPGIGDRRYEPVAMGSGYTLTHGAVTSAALNSMITQVSVENGIPVQHELAGRDTGTDAMAAVLAAIDSACTSIGFPIRNMHTISESGHTGDVEASIHAIYKTLLHMDGMNGGKGITADDLRNSHPRLDESNPLTHRPAPDEDEDS
;
A
#
# COMPACT_ATOMS: atom_id res chain seq x y z
N MET A 1 -5.10 35.02 16.08
CA MET A 1 -5.07 34.05 15.01
C MET A 1 -4.67 32.75 15.67
N THR A 2 -5.58 31.82 15.80
CA THR A 2 -5.25 30.47 16.30
C THR A 2 -4.38 29.81 15.23
N ASP A 3 -3.11 29.52 15.55
CA ASP A 3 -2.25 28.69 14.71
C ASP A 3 -2.97 27.33 14.51
N SER A 4 -3.70 27.23 13.42
CA SER A 4 -4.24 25.92 13.03
C SER A 4 -3.06 25.07 12.58
N LYS A 5 -2.63 24.16 13.44
CA LYS A 5 -1.58 23.19 13.09
C LYS A 5 -1.98 22.46 11.81
N ASN A 6 -1.00 22.17 10.97
CA ASN A 6 -1.23 21.39 9.77
C ASN A 6 -1.75 19.97 10.10
N PRO A 7 -2.56 19.33 9.24
CA PRO A 7 -3.12 18.00 9.52
C PRO A 7 -2.09 16.94 9.93
N TRP A 8 -0.93 16.93 9.31
CA TRP A 8 0.17 15.98 9.63
C TRP A 8 0.89 16.27 10.96
N GLN A 9 0.58 17.41 11.60
CA GLN A 9 1.09 17.81 12.91
C GLN A 9 0.04 17.66 14.02
N GLN A 10 -1.13 17.12 13.69
CA GLN A 10 -2.22 16.89 14.61
C GLN A 10 -2.46 15.40 14.78
N GLU A 11 -2.93 15.02 15.94
CA GLU A 11 -3.42 13.67 16.17
C GLU A 11 -4.63 13.40 15.26
N MET A 12 -4.63 12.26 14.60
CA MET A 12 -5.77 11.83 13.78
C MET A 12 -7.01 11.66 14.66
N SER A 13 -8.16 12.22 14.25
CA SER A 13 -9.40 12.10 15.02
C SER A 13 -9.81 10.62 15.17
N ASP A 14 -10.52 10.31 16.24
CA ASP A 14 -10.98 8.94 16.51
C ASP A 14 -11.84 8.40 15.38
N GLU A 15 -12.68 9.24 14.78
CA GLU A 15 -13.53 8.85 13.65
C GLU A 15 -12.72 8.45 12.42
N ARG A 16 -11.69 9.23 12.08
CA ARG A 16 -10.82 8.93 10.94
C ARG A 16 -9.92 7.73 11.23
N PHE A 17 -9.41 7.62 12.45
CA PHE A 17 -8.65 6.44 12.87
C PHE A 17 -9.51 5.17 12.81
N ASP A 18 -10.76 5.23 13.25
CA ASP A 18 -11.70 4.11 13.16
C ASP A 18 -12.01 3.70 11.71
N LEU A 19 -12.13 4.67 10.79
CA LEU A 19 -12.27 4.38 9.37
C LEU A 19 -11.03 3.67 8.83
N MET A 20 -9.85 4.23 9.08
CA MET A 20 -8.57 3.63 8.68
C MET A 20 -8.45 2.20 9.24
N ARG A 21 -8.73 2.01 10.53
CA ARG A 21 -8.73 0.71 11.19
C ARG A 21 -9.70 -0.28 10.52
N ARG A 22 -10.92 0.12 10.20
CA ARG A 22 -11.90 -0.76 9.51
C ARG A 22 -11.43 -1.20 8.14
N ILE A 23 -10.74 -0.34 7.40
CA ILE A 23 -10.13 -0.68 6.11
C ILE A 23 -9.00 -1.69 6.33
N LEU A 24 -8.09 -1.40 7.25
CA LEU A 24 -6.95 -2.26 7.57
C LEU A 24 -7.37 -3.62 8.15
N ASP A 25 -8.39 -3.65 8.99
CA ASP A 25 -8.91 -4.89 9.60
C ASP A 25 -9.81 -5.71 8.66
N ALA A 26 -10.24 -5.14 7.53
CA ALA A 26 -11.06 -5.87 6.56
C ALA A 26 -10.33 -7.13 6.07
N PRO A 27 -10.98 -8.30 6.11
CA PRO A 27 -10.33 -9.56 5.77
C PRO A 27 -10.24 -9.74 4.25
N SER A 28 -9.17 -9.23 3.66
CA SER A 28 -8.96 -9.18 2.20
C SER A 28 -7.69 -9.92 1.74
N PRO A 29 -7.53 -11.24 2.05
CA PRO A 29 -6.41 -11.98 1.49
C PRO A 29 -6.47 -11.96 -0.04
N ILE A 30 -5.33 -12.08 -0.70
CA ILE A 30 -5.23 -12.21 -2.17
C ILE A 30 -6.35 -13.13 -2.68
N GLY A 31 -7.17 -12.63 -3.60
CA GLY A 31 -8.33 -13.33 -4.18
C GLY A 31 -9.66 -13.09 -3.47
N LEU A 32 -9.70 -12.46 -2.29
CA LEU A 32 -10.91 -12.11 -1.55
C LEU A 32 -10.99 -10.61 -1.20
N GLU A 33 -10.41 -9.74 -2.01
CA GLU A 33 -10.31 -8.29 -1.78
C GLU A 33 -11.67 -7.60 -1.67
N SER A 34 -12.73 -8.24 -2.14
CA SER A 34 -14.09 -7.73 -2.04
C SER A 34 -14.55 -7.45 -0.60
N ALA A 35 -13.97 -8.11 0.39
CA ALA A 35 -14.24 -7.82 1.79
C ALA A 35 -13.84 -6.39 2.18
N MET A 36 -12.73 -5.88 1.64
CA MET A 36 -12.32 -4.49 1.82
C MET A 36 -13.02 -3.57 0.79
N THR A 37 -12.91 -3.89 -0.50
CA THR A 37 -13.35 -2.98 -1.57
C THR A 37 -14.85 -2.77 -1.58
N LYS A 38 -15.65 -3.84 -1.46
CA LYS A 38 -17.13 -3.77 -1.42
C LYS A 38 -17.68 -3.64 -0.02
N GLY A 39 -17.05 -4.26 0.97
CA GLY A 39 -17.55 -4.29 2.34
C GLY A 39 -17.30 -3.01 3.12
N VAL A 40 -16.21 -2.29 2.84
CA VAL A 40 -15.79 -1.09 3.59
C VAL A 40 -15.64 0.13 2.69
N LEU A 41 -14.83 0.02 1.61
CA LEU A 41 -14.47 1.18 0.78
C LEU A 41 -15.65 1.68 -0.05
N THR A 42 -16.40 0.82 -0.74
CA THR A 42 -17.55 1.26 -1.54
C THR A 42 -18.58 2.03 -0.70
N PRO A 43 -19.08 1.53 0.45
CA PRO A 43 -19.99 2.29 1.29
C PRO A 43 -19.42 3.62 1.79
N TYR A 44 -18.11 3.67 2.06
CA TYR A 44 -17.46 4.89 2.45
C TYR A 44 -17.39 5.91 1.30
N LEU A 45 -16.98 5.50 0.12
CA LEU A 45 -16.96 6.34 -1.07
C LEU A 45 -18.34 6.89 -1.40
N GLU A 46 -19.37 6.05 -1.38
CA GLU A 46 -20.78 6.45 -1.60
C GLU A 46 -21.30 7.46 -0.59
N SER A 47 -20.72 7.51 0.62
CA SER A 47 -21.17 8.44 1.67
C SER A 47 -20.82 9.91 1.40
N PHE A 48 -19.82 10.20 0.58
CA PHE A 48 -19.40 11.57 0.25
C PHE A 48 -19.39 11.90 -1.25
N MET A 49 -19.49 10.89 -2.09
CA MET A 49 -19.31 11.02 -3.53
C MET A 49 -20.45 11.87 -4.16
N PRO A 50 -20.13 12.88 -4.99
CA PRO A 50 -21.09 13.59 -5.80
C PRO A 50 -21.87 12.66 -6.75
N GLN A 51 -23.09 13.03 -7.11
CA GLN A 51 -23.95 12.20 -7.96
C GLN A 51 -23.44 11.99 -9.40
N ASP A 52 -22.55 12.85 -9.86
CA ASP A 52 -21.94 12.77 -11.19
C ASP A 52 -20.66 11.93 -11.23
N TRP A 53 -20.17 11.50 -10.08
CA TRP A 53 -19.06 10.54 -10.00
C TRP A 53 -19.53 9.11 -10.21
N ALA A 54 -18.61 8.19 -10.43
CA ALA A 54 -18.91 6.77 -10.58
C ALA A 54 -17.92 5.89 -9.82
N ILE A 55 -18.38 4.70 -9.41
CA ILE A 55 -17.52 3.61 -8.94
C ILE A 55 -17.55 2.51 -10.00
N HIS A 56 -16.39 2.20 -10.57
CA HIS A 56 -16.21 1.10 -11.51
C HIS A 56 -15.77 -0.16 -10.77
N SER A 57 -16.35 -1.29 -11.16
CA SER A 57 -15.94 -2.61 -10.68
C SER A 57 -15.66 -3.55 -11.85
N PHE A 58 -14.77 -4.52 -11.65
CA PHE A 58 -14.22 -5.36 -12.70
C PHE A 58 -14.59 -6.82 -12.48
N LYS A 59 -15.04 -7.50 -13.53
CA LYS A 59 -15.50 -8.90 -13.48
C LYS A 59 -14.43 -9.89 -13.03
N GLY A 60 -13.16 -9.60 -13.30
CA GLY A 60 -11.99 -10.40 -12.92
C GLY A 60 -11.38 -10.00 -11.58
N ASN A 61 -12.11 -9.22 -10.78
CA ASN A 61 -11.64 -8.74 -9.47
C ASN A 61 -10.33 -7.94 -9.52
N ALA A 62 -10.13 -7.12 -10.58
CA ALA A 62 -8.94 -6.26 -10.68
C ALA A 62 -8.91 -5.14 -9.63
N GLY A 63 -10.04 -4.87 -8.98
CA GLY A 63 -10.21 -3.83 -7.97
C GLY A 63 -11.48 -3.01 -8.19
N ILE A 64 -11.53 -1.83 -7.54
CA ILE A 64 -12.53 -0.79 -7.79
C ILE A 64 -11.83 0.52 -8.11
N VAL A 65 -12.51 1.39 -8.87
CA VAL A 65 -12.02 2.74 -9.17
C VAL A 65 -13.13 3.74 -8.94
N VAL A 66 -12.88 4.74 -8.11
CA VAL A 66 -13.71 5.94 -8.02
C VAL A 66 -13.25 6.93 -9.08
N ASP A 67 -14.19 7.46 -9.84
CA ASP A 67 -13.95 8.27 -11.02
C ASP A 67 -14.71 9.59 -10.89
N SER A 68 -13.96 10.68 -10.80
CA SER A 68 -14.54 12.02 -10.59
C SER A 68 -15.20 12.62 -11.84
N MET A 69 -14.91 12.07 -13.02
CA MET A 69 -15.44 12.59 -14.30
C MET A 69 -15.75 11.44 -15.27
N PRO A 70 -16.72 10.55 -14.98
CA PRO A 70 -16.99 9.37 -15.79
C PRO A 70 -17.52 9.68 -17.20
N LYS A 71 -17.93 10.93 -17.45
CA LYS A 71 -18.41 11.42 -18.75
C LYS A 71 -17.40 12.33 -19.45
N ALA A 72 -16.18 12.44 -18.93
CA ALA A 72 -15.13 13.25 -19.52
C ALA A 72 -14.74 12.73 -20.91
N ASP A 73 -14.32 13.64 -21.77
CA ASP A 73 -13.78 13.29 -23.08
C ASP A 73 -12.48 12.48 -22.92
N ALA A 74 -12.14 11.71 -23.94
CA ALA A 74 -10.94 10.85 -23.94
C ALA A 74 -9.63 11.65 -23.77
N ASP A 75 -9.62 12.92 -24.15
CA ASP A 75 -8.47 13.82 -24.07
C ASP A 75 -8.40 14.58 -22.73
N THR A 76 -9.35 14.35 -21.79
CA THR A 76 -9.31 14.96 -20.46
C THR A 76 -8.14 14.39 -19.67
N PHE A 77 -7.25 15.28 -19.24
CA PHE A 77 -6.07 14.86 -18.47
C PHE A 77 -6.46 14.10 -17.21
N SER A 78 -5.89 12.93 -17.04
CA SER A 78 -6.29 11.99 -15.98
C SER A 78 -5.12 11.56 -15.09
N VAL A 79 -5.40 11.56 -13.79
CA VAL A 79 -4.45 11.10 -12.75
C VAL A 79 -5.05 9.93 -12.02
N MET A 80 -4.39 8.78 -12.08
CA MET A 80 -4.75 7.59 -11.32
C MET A 80 -3.87 7.50 -10.07
N VAL A 81 -4.51 7.50 -8.91
CA VAL A 81 -3.87 7.26 -7.62
C VAL A 81 -4.26 5.86 -7.19
N ILE A 82 -3.27 5.01 -6.90
CA ILE A 82 -3.48 3.57 -6.68
C ILE A 82 -2.95 3.17 -5.31
N GLY A 83 -3.81 2.56 -4.49
CA GLY A 83 -3.43 1.71 -3.36
C GLY A 83 -3.90 0.28 -3.61
N HIS A 84 -3.28 -0.74 -3.02
CA HIS A 84 -3.76 -2.10 -3.19
C HIS A 84 -4.54 -2.61 -1.98
N ALA A 85 -5.56 -3.42 -2.28
CA ALA A 85 -6.51 -3.94 -1.30
C ALA A 85 -6.21 -5.38 -0.87
N ASP A 86 -5.35 -6.07 -1.60
CA ASP A 86 -4.94 -7.43 -1.26
C ASP A 86 -3.92 -7.43 -0.12
N LYS A 87 -3.92 -8.55 0.60
CA LYS A 87 -3.03 -8.83 1.73
C LYS A 87 -2.30 -10.12 1.46
N ILE A 88 -1.00 -10.15 1.74
CA ILE A 88 -0.23 -11.41 1.73
C ILE A 88 -0.94 -12.46 2.58
N ARG A 89 -0.80 -13.72 2.21
CA ARG A 89 -1.53 -14.81 2.85
C ARG A 89 -0.71 -16.09 2.94
N MET A 90 -1.10 -16.94 3.85
CA MET A 90 -0.88 -18.38 3.73
C MET A 90 -2.07 -19.02 3.02
N GLN A 91 -1.90 -20.24 2.55
CA GLN A 91 -2.98 -21.05 1.99
C GLN A 91 -2.85 -22.51 2.42
N VAL A 92 -3.98 -23.16 2.55
CA VAL A 92 -4.04 -24.59 2.84
C VAL A 92 -3.39 -25.36 1.70
N ARG A 93 -2.37 -26.16 2.02
CA ARG A 93 -1.72 -27.06 1.05
C ARG A 93 -2.31 -28.47 1.10
N SER A 94 -2.45 -29.02 2.30
CA SER A 94 -2.99 -30.37 2.52
C SER A 94 -3.40 -30.57 3.98
N ILE A 95 -4.24 -31.58 4.23
CA ILE A 95 -4.69 -31.96 5.56
C ILE A 95 -4.20 -33.39 5.83
N SER A 96 -3.44 -33.60 6.91
CA SER A 96 -2.96 -34.90 7.30
C SER A 96 -3.92 -35.61 8.28
N ASP A 97 -3.80 -36.94 8.38
CA ASP A 97 -4.73 -37.76 9.18
C ASP A 97 -4.68 -37.41 10.69
N ASP A 98 -3.55 -36.91 11.16
CA ASP A 98 -3.37 -36.43 12.54
C ASP A 98 -3.98 -35.02 12.79
N GLY A 99 -4.59 -34.40 11.78
CA GLY A 99 -5.32 -33.14 11.91
C GLY A 99 -4.49 -31.88 11.71
N LYS A 100 -3.26 -31.98 11.19
CA LYS A 100 -2.48 -30.81 10.81
C LYS A 100 -2.93 -30.31 9.46
N ILE A 101 -3.15 -29.01 9.34
CA ILE A 101 -3.44 -28.32 8.10
C ILE A 101 -2.13 -27.70 7.61
N TRP A 102 -1.43 -28.38 6.71
CA TRP A 102 -0.17 -27.90 6.15
C TRP A 102 -0.40 -26.69 5.27
N VAL A 103 0.42 -25.67 5.48
CA VAL A 103 0.26 -24.37 4.79
C VAL A 103 1.40 -24.13 3.80
N ASN A 104 1.11 -23.26 2.84
CA ASN A 104 2.07 -22.60 1.97
C ASN A 104 1.96 -21.08 2.22
N SER A 105 3.04 -20.36 2.10
CA SER A 105 3.08 -18.92 2.38
C SER A 105 3.41 -18.15 1.11
N ASP A 106 2.63 -17.13 0.83
CA ASP A 106 2.88 -16.16 -0.22
C ASP A 106 3.46 -14.89 0.43
N SER A 107 4.76 -14.65 0.27
CA SER A 107 5.52 -13.47 0.76
C SER A 107 5.64 -13.28 2.28
N MET A 108 4.97 -14.08 3.10
CA MET A 108 5.11 -14.02 4.56
C MET A 108 6.43 -14.67 5.04
N LEU A 109 7.07 -14.07 6.02
CA LEU A 109 8.33 -14.58 6.58
C LEU A 109 8.06 -15.74 7.55
N PRO A 110 8.50 -16.99 7.28
CA PRO A 110 8.16 -18.16 8.09
C PRO A 110 8.51 -18.03 9.57
N THR A 111 9.62 -17.40 9.88
CA THR A 111 10.08 -17.20 11.26
C THR A 111 9.18 -16.31 12.10
N THR A 112 8.35 -15.47 11.46
CA THR A 112 7.44 -14.56 12.15
C THR A 112 6.03 -15.14 12.32
N LEU A 113 5.77 -16.36 11.82
CA LEU A 113 4.44 -16.96 11.80
C LEU A 113 4.12 -17.82 13.03
N ILE A 114 5.15 -18.38 13.67
CA ILE A 114 4.98 -19.41 14.68
C ILE A 114 4.33 -18.88 15.97
N GLY A 115 3.31 -19.59 16.44
CA GLY A 115 2.57 -19.27 17.66
C GLY A 115 1.48 -18.23 17.51
N HIS A 116 1.30 -17.68 16.30
CA HIS A 116 0.31 -16.63 16.06
C HIS A 116 -1.07 -17.18 15.69
N LYS A 117 -2.11 -16.48 16.18
CA LYS A 117 -3.49 -16.73 15.81
C LYS A 117 -3.74 -16.28 14.38
N VAL A 118 -4.61 -17.02 13.71
CA VAL A 118 -4.96 -16.77 12.33
C VAL A 118 -6.46 -16.89 12.08
N LYS A 119 -6.92 -16.32 10.98
CA LYS A 119 -8.24 -16.51 10.38
C LYS A 119 -8.09 -17.33 9.11
N LEU A 120 -8.77 -18.45 9.02
CA LEU A 120 -8.89 -19.27 7.82
C LEU A 120 -10.25 -18.99 7.17
N PHE A 121 -10.25 -18.79 5.86
CA PHE A 121 -11.46 -18.55 5.09
C PHE A 121 -11.78 -19.80 4.27
N SER A 122 -12.96 -20.34 4.47
CA SER A 122 -13.44 -21.52 3.76
C SER A 122 -14.80 -21.22 3.12
N GLU A 123 -14.91 -21.48 1.83
CA GLU A 123 -16.18 -21.30 1.13
C GLU A 123 -17.21 -22.33 1.63
N ASP A 124 -18.45 -21.87 1.85
CA ASP A 124 -19.54 -22.77 2.24
C ASP A 124 -19.82 -23.76 1.11
N PRO A 125 -19.69 -25.07 1.33
CA PRO A 125 -19.94 -26.07 0.29
C PRO A 125 -21.40 -26.05 -0.23
N GLN A 126 -22.33 -25.47 0.54
CA GLN A 126 -23.76 -25.39 0.19
C GLN A 126 -24.15 -24.04 -0.42
N SER A 127 -23.24 -23.05 -0.40
CA SER A 127 -23.55 -21.69 -0.85
C SER A 127 -22.30 -21.06 -1.49
N MET A 128 -22.11 -21.32 -2.77
CA MET A 128 -20.99 -20.82 -3.54
C MET A 128 -20.87 -19.29 -3.44
N GLY A 129 -19.68 -18.78 -3.23
CA GLY A 129 -19.41 -17.35 -3.02
C GLY A 129 -19.61 -16.89 -1.57
N ASN A 130 -20.12 -17.74 -0.70
CA ASN A 130 -20.31 -17.43 0.71
C ASN A 130 -19.16 -17.98 1.55
N TRP A 131 -18.33 -17.09 2.06
CA TRP A 131 -17.12 -17.44 2.81
C TRP A 131 -17.36 -17.40 4.30
N ARG A 132 -16.93 -18.46 4.98
CA ARG A 132 -16.96 -18.58 6.43
C ARG A 132 -15.56 -18.32 6.99
N VAL A 133 -15.49 -17.67 8.15
CA VAL A 133 -14.26 -17.41 8.86
C VAL A 133 -14.11 -18.42 10.01
N ILE A 134 -13.04 -19.18 10.00
CA ILE A 134 -12.68 -20.13 11.05
C ILE A 134 -11.54 -19.50 11.86
N THR A 135 -11.76 -19.32 13.14
CA THR A 135 -10.82 -18.71 14.10
C THR A 135 -10.40 -19.71 15.17
N GLY A 136 -9.44 -19.33 16.00
CA GLY A 136 -9.00 -20.14 17.16
C GLY A 136 -7.84 -21.07 16.88
N GLY A 137 -7.41 -21.18 15.62
CA GLY A 137 -6.19 -21.91 15.27
C GLY A 137 -4.92 -21.09 15.41
N THR A 138 -3.79 -21.79 15.57
CA THR A 138 -2.44 -21.20 15.64
C THR A 138 -1.54 -21.83 14.60
N ILE A 139 -0.60 -21.04 14.07
CA ILE A 139 0.45 -21.57 13.19
C ILE A 139 1.55 -22.18 14.05
N GLU A 140 1.89 -23.42 13.71
CA GLU A 140 2.94 -24.17 14.37
C GLU A 140 3.92 -24.74 13.33
N ALA A 141 5.16 -24.99 13.73
CA ALA A 141 6.14 -25.68 12.89
C ALA A 141 6.59 -26.98 13.54
N ILE A 142 6.87 -26.91 14.82
CA ILE A 142 7.32 -28.04 15.63
C ILE A 142 6.61 -27.91 16.97
N GLY A 143 5.64 -28.76 17.24
CA GLY A 143 4.79 -28.65 18.44
C GLY A 143 5.54 -28.66 19.79
N ALA A 144 6.81 -29.05 19.80
CA ALA A 144 7.66 -29.01 20.96
C ALA A 144 9.01 -28.34 20.65
N ILE A 145 8.98 -27.12 20.18
CA ILE A 145 10.16 -26.34 19.72
C ILE A 145 11.25 -26.25 20.81
N HIS A 146 10.88 -26.30 22.09
CA HIS A 146 11.82 -26.32 23.21
C HIS A 146 12.80 -27.50 23.13
N PHE A 147 12.38 -28.61 22.54
CA PHE A 147 13.19 -29.82 22.36
C PHE A 147 13.76 -29.95 20.93
N ALA A 148 13.56 -28.99 20.10
CA ALA A 148 14.10 -28.96 18.74
C ALA A 148 15.64 -28.91 18.76
N ASP A 149 16.25 -29.14 17.61
CA ASP A 149 17.69 -28.97 17.40
C ASP A 149 18.16 -27.57 17.85
N SER A 150 19.40 -27.50 18.34
CA SER A 150 19.96 -26.27 18.89
C SER A 150 20.02 -25.13 17.85
N LYS A 151 20.32 -25.45 16.61
CA LYS A 151 20.40 -24.47 15.52
C LYS A 151 19.04 -23.88 15.18
N LEU A 152 18.00 -24.69 15.19
CA LEU A 152 16.64 -24.22 15.00
C LEU A 152 16.17 -23.32 16.15
N LYS A 153 16.52 -23.69 17.40
CA LYS A 153 16.20 -22.88 18.59
C LYS A 153 16.95 -21.56 18.63
N SER A 154 18.20 -21.52 18.19
CA SER A 154 19.01 -20.31 18.13
C SER A 154 18.68 -19.40 16.95
N GLY A 155 17.87 -19.88 15.98
CA GLY A 155 17.60 -19.17 14.74
C GLY A 155 18.72 -19.29 13.69
N GLU A 156 19.75 -20.11 13.92
CA GLU A 156 20.80 -20.38 12.95
C GLU A 156 20.25 -21.11 11.72
N ASP A 157 19.37 -22.09 11.96
CA ASP A 157 18.58 -22.74 10.90
C ASP A 157 17.16 -22.14 10.90
N GLY A 158 16.79 -21.44 9.83
CA GLY A 158 15.45 -20.85 9.71
C GLY A 158 14.35 -21.90 9.57
N ILE A 159 13.17 -21.57 10.10
CA ILE A 159 11.94 -22.33 9.85
C ILE A 159 11.55 -22.15 8.37
N LYS A 160 11.22 -23.26 7.70
CA LYS A 160 10.84 -23.26 6.27
C LYS A 160 9.35 -23.49 6.13
N ASP A 161 8.75 -22.95 5.08
CA ASP A 161 7.32 -23.10 4.75
C ASP A 161 6.80 -24.51 4.86
N LYS A 162 7.56 -25.49 4.35
CA LYS A 162 7.18 -26.92 4.40
C LYS A 162 7.06 -27.48 5.80
N MET A 163 7.56 -26.79 6.82
CA MET A 163 7.52 -27.21 8.23
C MET A 163 6.29 -26.65 8.96
N MET A 164 5.58 -25.71 8.35
CA MET A 164 4.47 -25.00 9.00
C MET A 164 3.13 -25.67 8.74
N TYR A 165 2.31 -25.67 9.78
CA TYR A 165 0.92 -26.11 9.73
C TYR A 165 0.03 -25.26 10.64
N LEU A 166 -1.24 -25.14 10.27
CA LEU A 166 -2.27 -24.60 11.13
C LEU A 166 -2.81 -25.74 12.01
N GLU A 167 -2.81 -25.52 13.32
CA GLU A 167 -3.39 -26.41 14.32
C GLU A 167 -4.72 -25.82 14.83
N LEU A 168 -5.80 -26.56 14.65
CA LEU A 168 -7.15 -26.18 15.16
C LEU A 168 -7.47 -26.85 16.50
N HIS A 169 -6.55 -27.63 17.06
CA HIS A 169 -6.71 -28.36 18.32
C HIS A 169 -7.93 -29.31 18.35
N ILE A 170 -8.23 -29.94 17.22
CA ILE A 170 -9.34 -30.89 17.11
C ILE A 170 -9.04 -32.17 17.87
N HIS A 171 -9.97 -32.60 18.69
CA HIS A 171 -9.87 -33.80 19.49
C HIS A 171 -10.62 -35.03 18.92
N GLY A 172 -10.25 -36.20 19.37
CA GLY A 172 -10.93 -37.45 19.02
C GLY A 172 -10.31 -38.15 17.81
N LYS A 173 -11.09 -39.11 17.26
CA LYS A 173 -10.71 -39.91 16.09
C LYS A 173 -11.14 -39.21 14.80
N ASN A 174 -10.52 -39.58 13.68
CA ASN A 174 -10.81 -39.04 12.36
C ASN A 174 -10.70 -37.52 12.31
N LYS A 175 -9.60 -36.96 12.80
CA LYS A 175 -9.38 -35.52 12.83
C LYS A 175 -9.45 -34.86 11.44
N LYS A 176 -8.83 -35.51 10.44
CA LYS A 176 -8.91 -35.07 9.05
C LYS A 176 -10.36 -34.93 8.57
N GLY A 177 -11.18 -35.95 8.75
CA GLY A 177 -12.58 -35.89 8.34
C GLY A 177 -13.40 -34.81 9.08
N GLN A 178 -13.05 -34.52 10.36
CA GLN A 178 -13.66 -33.40 11.08
C GLN A 178 -13.28 -32.06 10.46
N ILE A 179 -12.02 -31.87 10.02
CA ILE A 179 -11.55 -30.66 9.36
C ILE A 179 -12.21 -30.51 7.98
N GLU A 180 -12.24 -31.58 7.21
CA GLU A 180 -12.88 -31.60 5.88
C GLU A 180 -14.39 -31.33 5.97
N ALA A 181 -15.05 -31.79 7.05
CA ALA A 181 -16.47 -31.49 7.32
C ALA A 181 -16.73 -29.99 7.62
N LEU A 182 -15.71 -29.22 8.03
CA LEU A 182 -15.79 -27.77 8.11
C LEU A 182 -15.74 -27.09 6.72
N GLY A 183 -15.52 -27.85 5.65
CA GLY A 183 -15.39 -27.35 4.29
C GLY A 183 -13.97 -26.92 3.92
N ILE A 184 -13.01 -27.06 4.83
CA ILE A 184 -11.61 -26.66 4.60
C ILE A 184 -11.00 -27.54 3.51
N ARG A 185 -10.40 -26.89 2.51
CA ARG A 185 -9.80 -27.54 1.34
C ARG A 185 -8.50 -26.87 0.91
N ALA A 186 -7.75 -27.51 0.05
CA ALA A 186 -6.53 -26.94 -0.54
C ALA A 186 -6.86 -25.61 -1.26
N GLY A 187 -6.00 -24.60 -1.07
CA GLY A 187 -6.15 -23.26 -1.62
C GLY A 187 -6.89 -22.27 -0.71
N ASP A 188 -7.59 -22.73 0.33
CA ASP A 188 -8.27 -21.84 1.28
C ASP A 188 -7.27 -20.87 1.91
N PRO A 189 -7.53 -19.54 1.88
CA PRO A 189 -6.61 -18.53 2.37
C PRO A 189 -6.63 -18.42 3.90
N ILE A 190 -5.46 -18.05 4.44
CA ILE A 190 -5.23 -17.86 5.87
C ILE A 190 -4.49 -16.54 6.06
N ILE A 191 -4.97 -15.68 6.95
CA ILE A 191 -4.33 -14.43 7.33
C ILE A 191 -4.12 -14.33 8.84
N TYR A 192 -3.28 -13.39 9.27
CA TYR A 192 -3.11 -13.06 10.69
C TYR A 192 -4.42 -12.58 11.33
N ASP A 193 -4.62 -12.96 12.57
CA ASP A 193 -5.66 -12.40 13.45
C ASP A 193 -5.01 -11.39 14.42
N ARG A 194 -4.63 -10.26 13.89
CA ARG A 194 -3.99 -9.16 14.63
C ARG A 194 -4.57 -7.82 14.19
N PRO A 195 -5.58 -7.30 14.92
CA PRO A 195 -6.22 -6.03 14.59
C PRO A 195 -5.28 -4.84 14.80
N ILE A 196 -5.65 -3.72 14.17
CA ILE A 196 -4.96 -2.44 14.31
C ILE A 196 -5.31 -1.81 15.65
N GLU A 197 -4.29 -1.35 16.36
CA GLU A 197 -4.41 -0.70 17.66
C GLU A 197 -3.58 0.60 17.69
N LYS A 198 -4.08 1.60 18.40
CA LYS A 198 -3.29 2.81 18.71
C LYS A 198 -2.07 2.43 19.53
N GLY A 199 -0.93 3.03 19.23
CA GLY A 199 0.31 2.85 19.96
C GLY A 199 0.36 3.68 21.25
N PHE A 200 1.50 3.62 21.92
CA PHE A 200 1.73 4.44 23.13
C PHE A 200 1.78 5.95 22.81
N SER A 201 2.39 6.32 21.68
CA SER A 201 2.35 7.70 21.18
C SER A 201 1.02 7.96 20.45
N PRO A 202 0.42 9.14 20.58
CA PRO A 202 -0.85 9.46 19.94
C PRO A 202 -0.82 9.42 18.39
N PHE A 203 0.38 9.47 17.81
CA PHE A 203 0.57 9.39 16.35
C PHE A 203 0.90 7.98 15.85
N THR A 204 1.23 7.06 16.75
CA THR A 204 1.64 5.71 16.35
C THR A 204 0.50 4.71 16.43
N PHE A 205 0.56 3.72 15.57
CA PHE A 205 -0.36 2.59 15.58
C PHE A 205 0.36 1.32 15.10
N SER A 206 -0.20 0.17 15.41
CA SER A 206 0.37 -1.10 15.00
C SER A 206 -0.70 -2.18 14.81
N GLY A 207 -0.38 -3.16 13.99
CA GLY A 207 -1.19 -4.33 13.70
C GLY A 207 -0.66 -5.04 12.48
N ALA A 208 -1.41 -6.00 11.96
CA ALA A 208 -1.05 -6.64 10.71
C ALA A 208 -1.66 -5.90 9.51
N TYR A 209 -0.95 -5.96 8.37
CA TYR A 209 -1.47 -5.49 7.08
C TYR A 209 -1.68 -3.98 6.97
N LEU A 210 -0.73 -3.19 7.46
CA LEU A 210 -0.59 -1.81 7.06
C LEU A 210 -0.35 -1.74 5.56
N ASP A 211 0.40 -2.70 5.06
CA ASP A 211 0.62 -3.02 3.66
C ASP A 211 -0.58 -3.80 3.07
N ASN A 212 -1.40 -3.20 2.12
CA ASN A 212 -1.40 -1.76 1.84
C ASN A 212 -2.83 -1.19 1.97
N GLY A 213 -3.54 -1.61 3.01
CA GLY A 213 -4.82 -0.98 3.35
C GLY A 213 -4.68 0.53 3.61
N LEU A 214 -3.47 0.99 4.01
CA LEU A 214 -3.16 2.41 4.16
C LEU A 214 -3.21 3.15 2.82
N GLY A 215 -2.66 2.60 1.75
CA GLY A 215 -2.75 3.19 0.42
C GLY A 215 -4.20 3.31 -0.07
N CYS A 216 -5.04 2.32 0.24
CA CYS A 216 -6.47 2.40 -0.04
C CYS A 216 -7.16 3.50 0.78
N PHE A 217 -6.81 3.65 2.07
CA PHE A 217 -7.32 4.74 2.91
C PHE A 217 -6.91 6.11 2.35
N VAL A 218 -5.64 6.31 2.02
CA VAL A 218 -5.11 7.55 1.42
C VAL A 218 -5.85 7.89 0.14
N THR A 219 -6.00 6.92 -0.76
CA THR A 219 -6.71 7.09 -2.04
C THR A 219 -8.17 7.50 -1.81
N ALA A 220 -8.88 6.87 -0.89
CA ALA A 220 -10.26 7.23 -0.58
C ALA A 220 -10.37 8.64 0.04
N GLU A 221 -9.48 9.01 0.95
CA GLU A 221 -9.44 10.32 1.60
C GLU A 221 -9.13 11.47 0.63
N ILE A 222 -8.26 11.23 -0.36
CA ILE A 222 -8.04 12.20 -1.45
C ILE A 222 -9.35 12.44 -2.20
N GLY A 223 -10.09 11.38 -2.55
CA GLY A 223 -11.41 11.50 -3.17
C GLY A 223 -12.37 12.32 -2.33
N ARG A 224 -12.42 12.10 -1.01
CA ARG A 224 -13.24 12.88 -0.09
C ARG A 224 -12.86 14.37 -0.09
N LEU A 225 -11.57 14.69 0.01
CA LEU A 225 -11.10 16.07 -0.02
C LEU A 225 -11.45 16.79 -1.32
N ILE A 226 -11.38 16.09 -2.46
CA ILE A 226 -11.80 16.63 -3.76
C ILE A 226 -13.32 16.88 -3.77
N ALA A 227 -14.11 15.93 -3.29
CA ALA A 227 -15.57 16.06 -3.27
C ALA A 227 -16.07 17.16 -2.33
N GLU A 228 -15.43 17.34 -1.17
CA GLU A 228 -15.76 18.38 -0.18
C GLU A 228 -15.28 19.78 -0.61
N SER A 229 -14.35 19.85 -1.55
CA SER A 229 -13.90 21.13 -2.15
C SER A 229 -14.82 21.56 -3.31
N SER A 230 -14.38 22.55 -4.10
CA SER A 230 -15.07 22.91 -5.35
C SER A 230 -14.92 21.86 -6.47
N GLY A 231 -14.30 20.73 -6.19
CA GLY A 231 -13.94 19.69 -7.16
C GLY A 231 -12.77 20.08 -8.06
N LEU A 232 -12.36 19.16 -8.91
CA LEU A 232 -11.42 19.40 -10.01
C LEU A 232 -12.23 19.71 -11.27
N LYS A 233 -11.73 20.59 -12.13
CA LYS A 233 -12.41 21.04 -13.36
C LYS A 233 -11.75 20.54 -14.62
N ASN A 234 -10.44 20.41 -14.59
CA ASN A 234 -9.61 20.12 -15.76
C ASN A 234 -8.85 18.79 -15.62
N VAL A 235 -8.80 18.24 -14.42
CA VAL A 235 -8.09 16.99 -14.12
C VAL A 235 -9.07 15.94 -13.60
N ARG A 236 -9.15 14.81 -14.30
CA ARG A 236 -9.95 13.66 -13.91
C ARG A 236 -9.20 12.86 -12.84
N TYR A 237 -9.76 12.77 -11.66
CA TYR A 237 -9.25 11.92 -10.58
C TYR A 237 -9.78 10.50 -10.72
N LEU A 238 -8.89 9.52 -10.71
CA LEU A 238 -9.16 8.09 -10.72
C LEU A 238 -8.55 7.48 -9.46
N GLY A 239 -9.35 7.29 -8.43
CA GLY A 239 -8.91 6.66 -7.18
C GLY A 239 -9.06 5.15 -7.26
N ALA A 240 -7.97 4.43 -7.45
CA ALA A 240 -7.94 2.99 -7.67
C ALA A 240 -7.56 2.23 -6.38
N MET A 241 -8.34 1.22 -6.02
CA MET A 241 -8.05 0.22 -4.99
C MET A 241 -7.87 -1.11 -5.70
N ALA A 242 -6.61 -1.43 -6.02
CA ALA A 242 -6.25 -2.55 -6.88
C ALA A 242 -6.19 -3.87 -6.11
N SER A 243 -6.29 -4.97 -6.84
CA SER A 243 -6.11 -6.33 -6.32
C SER A 243 -4.85 -6.97 -6.91
N HIS A 244 -4.31 -7.99 -6.24
CA HIS A 244 -3.20 -8.79 -6.73
C HIS A 244 -1.89 -8.01 -6.94
N GLU A 245 -1.63 -6.98 -6.14
CA GLU A 245 -0.33 -6.29 -6.16
C GLU A 245 0.77 -7.26 -5.74
N GLU A 246 0.59 -7.91 -4.61
CA GLU A 246 1.51 -8.79 -3.90
C GLU A 246 2.02 -9.99 -4.72
N ILE A 247 1.31 -10.35 -5.78
CA ILE A 247 1.67 -11.48 -6.65
C ILE A 247 1.99 -11.06 -8.09
N GLY A 248 2.18 -9.75 -8.33
CA GLY A 248 2.66 -9.27 -9.62
C GLY A 248 1.90 -8.09 -10.21
N ARG A 249 1.18 -7.31 -9.39
CA ARG A 249 0.51 -6.07 -9.82
C ARG A 249 -0.52 -6.30 -10.94
N PHE A 250 -1.22 -7.45 -10.89
CA PHE A 250 -2.12 -7.82 -11.99
C PHE A 250 -3.35 -6.95 -12.06
N GLY A 251 -3.95 -6.58 -10.91
CA GLY A 251 -5.13 -5.75 -10.88
C GLY A 251 -4.87 -4.34 -11.40
N SER A 252 -3.86 -3.67 -10.89
CA SER A 252 -3.50 -2.32 -11.29
C SER A 252 -3.16 -2.21 -12.78
N ARG A 253 -2.54 -3.23 -13.38
CA ARG A 253 -2.30 -3.28 -14.83
C ARG A 253 -3.60 -3.29 -15.63
N VAL A 254 -4.60 -4.06 -15.20
CA VAL A 254 -5.92 -4.08 -15.83
C VAL A 254 -6.61 -2.72 -15.70
N LEU A 255 -6.50 -2.08 -14.53
CA LEU A 255 -7.06 -0.75 -14.30
C LEU A 255 -6.38 0.30 -15.18
N ALA A 256 -5.04 0.29 -15.23
CA ALA A 256 -4.28 1.21 -16.08
C ALA A 256 -4.59 1.01 -17.57
N GLU A 257 -4.70 -0.24 -18.05
CA GLU A 257 -5.08 -0.53 -19.43
C GLU A 257 -6.48 0.00 -19.76
N HIS A 258 -7.42 -0.14 -18.82
CA HIS A 258 -8.79 0.30 -19.02
C HIS A 258 -8.93 1.83 -19.08
N PHE A 259 -8.29 2.56 -18.16
CA PHE A 259 -8.44 4.01 -18.04
C PHE A 259 -7.39 4.82 -18.79
N ARG A 260 -6.23 4.23 -19.10
CA ARG A 260 -5.09 4.83 -19.79
C ARG A 260 -4.69 6.21 -19.23
N PRO A 261 -4.35 6.28 -17.92
CA PRO A 261 -4.11 7.56 -17.26
C PRO A 261 -2.84 8.26 -17.80
N ASP A 262 -2.86 9.60 -17.83
CA ASP A 262 -1.68 10.40 -18.15
C ASP A 262 -0.65 10.38 -17.03
N VAL A 263 -1.12 10.27 -15.78
CA VAL A 263 -0.28 10.16 -14.59
C VAL A 263 -0.74 8.96 -13.74
N THR A 264 0.23 8.21 -13.24
CA THR A 264 0.02 7.12 -12.29
C THR A 264 0.84 7.38 -11.02
N ILE A 265 0.17 7.52 -9.88
CA ILE A 265 0.79 7.67 -8.55
C ILE A 265 0.41 6.45 -7.73
N ALA A 266 1.35 5.57 -7.44
CA ALA A 266 1.13 4.54 -6.44
C ALA A 266 1.27 5.15 -5.04
N VAL A 267 0.40 4.71 -4.14
CA VAL A 267 0.51 4.99 -2.71
C VAL A 267 0.76 3.68 -2.01
N ASP A 268 1.94 3.55 -1.42
CA ASP A 268 2.38 2.29 -0.84
C ASP A 268 3.17 2.52 0.45
N VAL A 269 3.50 1.46 1.15
CA VAL A 269 4.37 1.53 2.32
C VAL A 269 5.83 1.62 1.92
N ALA A 270 6.65 2.20 2.77
CA ALA A 270 8.11 2.25 2.65
C ALA A 270 8.76 1.68 3.94
N HIS A 271 10.05 1.43 3.90
CA HIS A 271 10.76 0.93 5.08
C HIS A 271 11.31 2.07 5.95
N ASP A 272 11.12 1.99 7.27
CA ASP A 272 11.85 2.83 8.23
C ASP A 272 13.30 2.37 8.35
N PHE A 273 14.13 2.75 7.38
CA PHE A 273 15.54 2.38 7.37
C PHE A 273 16.36 3.04 8.49
N ALA A 274 15.92 4.19 9.02
CA ALA A 274 16.58 4.84 10.15
C ALA A 274 16.51 3.98 11.42
N ALA A 275 15.48 3.13 11.55
CA ALA A 275 15.33 2.21 12.67
C ALA A 275 15.91 0.81 12.41
N ALA A 276 16.51 0.55 11.25
CA ALA A 276 17.03 -0.74 10.86
C ALA A 276 18.56 -0.81 11.04
N PRO A 277 19.06 -1.23 12.20
CA PRO A 277 20.50 -1.21 12.48
C PRO A 277 21.29 -2.10 11.51
N GLY A 278 22.27 -1.51 10.84
CA GLY A 278 23.17 -2.20 9.92
C GLY A 278 22.61 -2.50 8.52
N ILE A 279 21.36 -2.13 8.21
CA ILE A 279 20.76 -2.30 6.88
C ILE A 279 20.86 -1.01 6.06
N GLY A 280 20.59 0.16 6.66
CA GLY A 280 20.38 1.43 5.99
C GLY A 280 21.62 2.29 5.72
N ASP A 281 22.86 1.80 5.92
CA ASP A 281 24.01 2.71 6.01
C ASP A 281 24.45 3.15 4.65
N ARG A 282 24.57 2.80 3.60
CA ARG A 282 25.09 3.33 2.31
C ARG A 282 24.31 2.89 1.08
N ARG A 283 23.29 2.05 1.28
CA ARG A 283 22.47 1.51 0.19
C ARG A 283 21.12 2.16 0.10
N TYR A 284 20.63 2.70 1.22
CA TYR A 284 19.29 3.28 1.33
C TYR A 284 19.37 4.63 2.02
N GLU A 285 18.51 5.54 1.62
CA GLU A 285 18.32 6.80 2.32
C GLU A 285 17.84 6.54 3.76
N PRO A 286 18.22 7.35 4.76
CA PRO A 286 17.80 7.17 6.15
C PRO A 286 16.36 7.62 6.38
N VAL A 287 15.43 7.09 5.61
CA VAL A 287 14.00 7.35 5.72
C VAL A 287 13.52 6.90 7.09
N ALA A 288 12.75 7.75 7.76
CA ALA A 288 12.30 7.56 9.13
C ALA A 288 10.80 7.73 9.29
N MET A 289 10.17 6.83 10.03
CA MET A 289 8.79 6.94 10.46
C MET A 289 8.58 8.20 11.33
N GLY A 290 7.53 8.97 11.06
CA GLY A 290 7.23 10.23 11.74
C GLY A 290 7.91 11.46 11.13
N SER A 291 8.61 11.33 10.00
CA SER A 291 9.33 12.42 9.34
C SER A 291 8.68 12.87 8.03
N GLY A 292 7.48 12.40 7.74
CA GLY A 292 6.73 12.73 6.54
C GLY A 292 6.67 11.57 5.54
N TYR A 293 5.98 11.81 4.43
CA TYR A 293 5.84 10.82 3.37
C TYR A 293 7.15 10.64 2.57
N THR A 294 7.28 9.51 1.87
CA THR A 294 8.39 9.27 0.94
C THR A 294 7.99 9.55 -0.50
N LEU A 295 8.90 10.10 -1.28
CA LEU A 295 8.79 10.27 -2.72
C LEU A 295 9.91 9.50 -3.40
N THR A 296 9.55 8.54 -4.24
CA THR A 296 10.49 7.64 -4.88
C THR A 296 11.10 8.25 -6.14
N HIS A 297 12.43 8.28 -6.19
CA HIS A 297 13.22 8.71 -7.35
C HIS A 297 13.89 7.50 -8.00
N GLY A 298 13.97 7.50 -9.32
CA GLY A 298 14.63 6.42 -10.05
C GLY A 298 14.47 6.56 -11.57
N ALA A 299 15.06 5.63 -12.29
CA ALA A 299 15.02 5.66 -13.76
C ALA A 299 13.59 5.45 -14.33
N VAL A 300 12.71 4.87 -13.54
CA VAL A 300 11.33 4.54 -13.94
C VAL A 300 10.30 5.59 -13.50
N THR A 301 10.69 6.54 -12.63
CA THR A 301 9.80 7.59 -12.17
C THR A 301 9.95 8.86 -13.02
N SER A 302 8.87 9.63 -13.17
CA SER A 302 8.91 10.89 -13.89
C SER A 302 9.58 11.99 -13.05
N ALA A 303 10.72 12.49 -13.53
CA ALA A 303 11.45 13.57 -12.87
C ALA A 303 10.63 14.87 -12.81
N ALA A 304 9.87 15.18 -13.86
CA ALA A 304 9.02 16.38 -13.92
C ALA A 304 7.89 16.28 -12.88
N LEU A 305 7.22 15.12 -12.79
CA LEU A 305 6.18 14.87 -11.79
C LEU A 305 6.74 14.95 -10.37
N ASN A 306 7.88 14.33 -10.10
CA ASN A 306 8.52 14.37 -8.78
C ASN A 306 8.95 15.80 -8.39
N SER A 307 9.46 16.59 -9.33
CA SER A 307 9.80 17.99 -9.08
C SER A 307 8.55 18.81 -8.72
N MET A 308 7.43 18.60 -9.43
CA MET A 308 6.15 19.26 -9.15
C MET A 308 5.63 18.89 -7.76
N ILE A 309 5.61 17.59 -7.40
CA ILE A 309 5.17 17.12 -6.08
C ILE A 309 6.05 17.72 -4.98
N THR A 310 7.37 17.73 -5.18
CA THR A 310 8.32 18.30 -4.22
C THR A 310 8.07 19.80 -4.04
N GLN A 311 7.92 20.56 -5.14
CA GLN A 311 7.64 22.01 -5.09
C GLN A 311 6.34 22.28 -4.32
N VAL A 312 5.27 21.60 -4.69
CA VAL A 312 3.96 21.74 -4.02
C VAL A 312 4.06 21.42 -2.53
N SER A 313 4.81 20.39 -2.16
CA SER A 313 5.01 20.01 -0.76
C SER A 313 5.77 21.10 0.01
N VAL A 314 6.84 21.62 -0.55
CA VAL A 314 7.63 22.71 0.07
C VAL A 314 6.77 23.97 0.25
N GLU A 315 6.02 24.37 -0.78
CA GLU A 315 5.14 25.56 -0.75
C GLU A 315 4.03 25.45 0.30
N ASN A 316 3.57 24.22 0.60
CA ASN A 316 2.54 23.97 1.61
C ASN A 316 3.09 23.49 2.96
N GLY A 317 4.41 23.42 3.14
CA GLY A 317 5.05 22.95 4.36
C GLY A 317 4.78 21.49 4.70
N ILE A 318 4.55 20.65 3.67
CA ILE A 318 4.31 19.21 3.85
C ILE A 318 5.66 18.50 3.91
N PRO A 319 5.95 17.73 4.96
CA PRO A 319 7.23 17.06 5.10
C PRO A 319 7.35 15.91 4.08
N VAL A 320 8.44 15.93 3.32
CA VAL A 320 8.77 14.93 2.31
C VAL A 320 10.16 14.35 2.57
N GLN A 321 10.29 13.05 2.41
CA GLN A 321 11.56 12.33 2.42
C GLN A 321 11.77 11.74 1.02
N HIS A 322 13.02 11.69 0.57
CA HIS A 322 13.34 11.16 -0.75
C HIS A 322 13.97 9.78 -0.62
N GLU A 323 13.52 8.85 -1.44
CA GLU A 323 14.07 7.50 -1.52
C GLU A 323 14.44 7.15 -2.96
N LEU A 324 15.32 6.15 -3.13
CA LEU A 324 15.82 5.73 -4.43
C LEU A 324 15.29 4.34 -4.79
N ALA A 325 14.62 4.24 -5.93
CA ALA A 325 14.32 2.97 -6.59
C ALA A 325 15.33 2.68 -7.70
N GLY A 326 15.68 1.42 -7.87
CA GLY A 326 16.54 0.98 -8.94
C GLY A 326 15.83 0.86 -10.28
N ARG A 327 15.54 -0.38 -10.70
CA ARG A 327 14.85 -0.68 -11.97
C ARG A 327 13.33 -0.75 -11.84
N ASP A 328 12.84 -0.93 -10.64
CA ASP A 328 11.45 -1.14 -10.28
C ASP A 328 11.18 -0.41 -8.97
N THR A 329 10.00 0.15 -8.81
CA THR A 329 9.56 0.79 -7.57
C THR A 329 9.15 -0.22 -6.50
N GLY A 330 8.89 -1.46 -6.89
CA GLY A 330 8.31 -2.47 -6.01
C GLY A 330 6.82 -2.28 -5.73
N THR A 331 6.17 -1.31 -6.40
CA THR A 331 4.79 -0.89 -6.15
C THR A 331 3.95 -0.84 -7.43
N ASP A 332 2.67 -0.56 -7.32
CA ASP A 332 1.74 -0.35 -8.44
C ASP A 332 2.08 0.84 -9.36
N ALA A 333 3.09 1.66 -9.02
CA ALA A 333 3.55 2.75 -9.90
C ALA A 333 3.95 2.27 -11.31
N MET A 334 4.43 1.03 -11.41
CA MET A 334 4.80 0.40 -12.67
C MET A 334 3.60 -0.12 -13.49
N ALA A 335 2.38 -0.03 -12.97
CA ALA A 335 1.20 -0.64 -13.59
C ALA A 335 0.97 -0.16 -15.03
N ALA A 336 1.03 1.16 -15.25
CA ALA A 336 0.86 1.75 -16.58
C ALA A 336 1.98 1.34 -17.54
N VAL A 337 3.24 1.39 -17.10
CA VAL A 337 4.40 1.00 -17.90
C VAL A 337 4.33 -0.49 -18.27
N LEU A 338 3.94 -1.35 -17.32
CA LEU A 338 3.77 -2.77 -17.55
C LEU A 338 2.58 -3.10 -18.48
N ALA A 339 1.61 -2.21 -18.58
CA ALA A 339 0.50 -2.25 -19.53
C ALA A 339 0.84 -1.58 -20.88
N ALA A 340 2.09 -1.17 -21.10
CA ALA A 340 2.56 -0.46 -22.30
C ALA A 340 1.81 0.85 -22.55
N ILE A 341 1.54 1.62 -21.49
CA ILE A 341 0.90 2.92 -21.54
C ILE A 341 1.95 3.99 -21.25
N ASP A 342 1.97 5.02 -22.09
CA ASP A 342 2.80 6.21 -21.87
C ASP A 342 2.16 7.08 -20.78
N SER A 343 2.55 6.86 -19.55
CA SER A 343 2.06 7.54 -18.35
C SER A 343 3.23 8.01 -17.50
N ALA A 344 3.19 9.24 -17.03
CA ALA A 344 4.16 9.70 -16.05
C ALA A 344 3.89 9.03 -14.70
N CYS A 345 4.84 8.24 -14.21
CA CYS A 345 4.61 7.47 -12.99
C CYS A 345 5.55 7.87 -11.84
N THR A 346 5.06 7.72 -10.61
CA THR A 346 5.84 7.82 -9.39
C THR A 346 5.22 7.01 -8.27
N SER A 347 5.97 6.81 -7.18
CA SER A 347 5.46 6.21 -5.95
C SER A 347 5.59 7.20 -4.79
N ILE A 348 4.53 7.31 -4.02
CA ILE A 348 4.47 8.03 -2.75
C ILE A 348 4.23 6.99 -1.67
N GLY A 349 5.05 7.04 -0.61
CA GLY A 349 4.98 6.08 0.47
C GLY A 349 4.95 6.73 1.84
N PHE A 350 4.81 5.90 2.84
CA PHE A 350 5.00 6.28 4.25
C PHE A 350 5.78 5.18 4.95
N PRO A 351 6.81 5.56 5.74
CA PRO A 351 7.67 4.58 6.38
C PRO A 351 6.92 3.76 7.43
N ILE A 352 7.03 2.44 7.35
CA ILE A 352 6.56 1.52 8.38
C ILE A 352 7.69 0.63 8.87
N ARG A 353 7.50 0.02 10.01
CA ARG A 353 8.41 -0.99 10.58
C ARG A 353 7.82 -2.37 10.42
N ASN A 354 8.70 -3.36 10.27
CA ASN A 354 8.36 -4.78 10.27
C ASN A 354 7.35 -5.18 9.17
N MET A 355 7.45 -4.59 7.99
CA MET A 355 6.65 -4.97 6.82
C MET A 355 6.62 -6.50 6.63
N HIS A 356 5.49 -7.05 6.21
CA HIS A 356 5.25 -8.48 6.01
C HIS A 356 5.36 -9.35 7.28
N THR A 357 5.25 -8.74 8.45
CA THR A 357 5.16 -9.47 9.71
C THR A 357 3.80 -9.31 10.37
N ILE A 358 3.57 -10.01 11.47
CA ILE A 358 2.31 -9.93 12.21
C ILE A 358 2.08 -8.57 12.88
N SER A 359 3.12 -7.76 13.08
CA SER A 359 3.01 -6.49 13.79
C SER A 359 3.83 -5.42 13.08
N GLU A 360 3.22 -4.82 12.11
CA GLU A 360 3.72 -3.64 11.43
C GLU A 360 3.36 -2.40 12.26
N SER A 361 4.16 -1.35 12.16
CA SER A 361 3.91 -0.10 12.88
C SER A 361 4.03 1.09 11.94
N GLY A 362 3.12 2.05 12.09
CA GLY A 362 3.05 3.25 11.27
C GLY A 362 2.82 4.52 12.08
N HIS A 363 2.85 5.66 11.39
CA HIS A 363 2.67 6.99 11.97
C HIS A 363 1.59 7.76 11.20
N THR A 364 0.55 8.21 11.89
CA THR A 364 -0.61 8.89 11.26
C THR A 364 -0.23 10.21 10.59
N GLY A 365 0.78 10.92 11.09
CA GLY A 365 1.28 12.15 10.46
C GLY A 365 1.88 11.92 9.07
N ASP A 366 2.55 10.79 8.84
CA ASP A 366 3.10 10.45 7.52
C ASP A 366 1.97 10.12 6.53
N VAL A 367 0.93 9.43 7.01
CA VAL A 367 -0.28 9.14 6.23
C VAL A 367 -1.00 10.44 5.84
N GLU A 368 -1.19 11.37 6.80
CA GLU A 368 -1.78 12.68 6.52
C GLU A 368 -0.94 13.50 5.54
N ALA A 369 0.39 13.48 5.69
CA ALA A 369 1.29 14.16 4.77
C ALA A 369 1.13 13.65 3.33
N SER A 370 1.02 12.32 3.13
CA SER A 370 0.81 11.74 1.81
C SER A 370 -0.53 12.14 1.19
N ILE A 371 -1.63 12.11 1.97
CA ILE A 371 -2.96 12.57 1.53
C ILE A 371 -2.88 14.01 1.01
N HIS A 372 -2.32 14.90 1.83
CA HIS A 372 -2.26 16.32 1.49
C HIS A 372 -1.29 16.63 0.37
N ALA A 373 -0.16 15.92 0.26
CA ALA A 373 0.78 16.07 -0.84
C ALA A 373 0.12 15.77 -2.18
N ILE A 374 -0.56 14.64 -2.30
CA ILE A 374 -1.24 14.25 -3.54
C ILE A 374 -2.43 15.20 -3.83
N TYR A 375 -3.27 15.45 -2.83
CA TYR A 375 -4.41 16.37 -3.00
C TYR A 375 -3.99 17.76 -3.46
N LYS A 376 -2.97 18.37 -2.85
CA LYS A 376 -2.44 19.68 -3.25
C LYS A 376 -1.81 19.66 -4.62
N THR A 377 -1.14 18.56 -4.98
CA THR A 377 -0.60 18.38 -6.34
C THR A 377 -1.72 18.32 -7.39
N LEU A 378 -2.81 17.60 -7.11
CA LEU A 378 -3.98 17.58 -8.01
C LEU A 378 -4.60 18.96 -8.18
N LEU A 379 -4.75 19.74 -7.10
CA LEU A 379 -5.23 21.13 -7.19
C LEU A 379 -4.27 22.01 -7.97
N HIS A 380 -2.97 21.84 -7.81
CA HIS A 380 -1.96 22.57 -8.58
C HIS A 380 -2.08 22.24 -10.07
N MET A 381 -2.14 20.95 -10.43
CA MET A 381 -2.33 20.50 -11.82
C MET A 381 -3.62 21.07 -12.43
N ASP A 382 -4.71 21.06 -11.68
CA ASP A 382 -6.01 21.60 -12.14
C ASP A 382 -5.98 23.11 -12.41
N GLY A 383 -5.19 23.85 -11.62
CA GLY A 383 -5.03 25.31 -11.75
C GLY A 383 -3.97 25.78 -12.74
N MET A 384 -3.16 24.89 -13.30
CA MET A 384 -2.08 25.25 -14.23
C MET A 384 -2.58 25.96 -15.50
N ASN A 385 -1.66 26.56 -16.25
CA ASN A 385 -1.93 27.19 -17.54
C ASN A 385 -3.06 28.23 -17.52
N GLY A 386 -3.10 29.01 -16.41
CA GLY A 386 -4.13 30.05 -16.24
C GLY A 386 -5.51 29.50 -15.96
N GLY A 387 -5.59 28.33 -15.29
CA GLY A 387 -6.83 27.67 -14.93
C GLY A 387 -7.40 26.75 -16.03
N LYS A 388 -6.58 26.37 -17.00
CA LYS A 388 -6.94 25.40 -18.05
C LYS A 388 -6.52 24.00 -17.77
N GLY A 389 -5.79 23.79 -16.67
CA GLY A 389 -5.24 22.49 -16.26
C GLY A 389 -3.87 22.19 -16.87
N ILE A 390 -3.27 21.15 -16.35
CA ILE A 390 -2.01 20.58 -16.81
C ILE A 390 -2.19 19.93 -18.20
N THR A 391 -1.10 19.88 -18.95
CA THR A 391 -1.03 19.18 -20.25
C THR A 391 0.10 18.14 -20.23
N ALA A 392 0.09 17.22 -21.19
CA ALA A 392 1.17 16.24 -21.34
C ALA A 392 2.53 16.92 -21.60
N ASP A 393 2.56 18.09 -22.23
CA ASP A 393 3.80 18.83 -22.48
C ASP A 393 4.45 19.34 -21.19
N ASP A 394 3.68 19.63 -20.16
CA ASP A 394 4.18 20.07 -18.85
C ASP A 394 4.94 18.94 -18.11
N LEU A 395 4.66 17.68 -18.47
CA LEU A 395 5.31 16.50 -17.89
C LEU A 395 6.39 15.89 -18.78
N ARG A 396 6.53 16.38 -20.01
CA ARG A 396 7.63 15.93 -20.86
C ARG A 396 8.95 16.34 -20.25
N ASN A 397 9.76 15.36 -19.92
CA ASN A 397 11.11 15.61 -19.45
C ASN A 397 11.82 16.46 -20.48
N SER A 398 12.12 17.70 -20.10
CA SER A 398 13.04 18.49 -20.89
C SER A 398 14.35 17.73 -21.02
N HIS A 399 14.84 17.53 -22.24
CA HIS A 399 16.19 17.00 -22.43
C HIS A 399 17.14 17.89 -21.65
N PRO A 400 18.13 17.32 -20.94
CA PRO A 400 19.20 18.13 -20.40
C PRO A 400 19.79 18.92 -21.56
N ARG A 401 19.59 20.24 -21.55
CA ARG A 401 20.23 21.12 -22.51
C ARG A 401 21.71 21.08 -22.17
N LEU A 402 22.47 20.37 -22.98
CA LEU A 402 23.91 20.53 -23.01
C LEU A 402 24.20 21.90 -23.63
N ASP A 403 24.03 22.93 -22.83
CA ASP A 403 24.45 24.27 -23.22
C ASP A 403 25.95 24.36 -23.00
N GLU A 404 26.70 24.24 -24.10
CA GLU A 404 28.17 24.36 -24.06
C GLU A 404 28.60 25.77 -23.62
N SER A 405 27.74 26.79 -23.73
CA SER A 405 28.00 28.16 -23.28
C SER A 405 27.80 28.34 -21.76
N ASN A 406 27.10 27.41 -21.11
CA ASN A 406 26.88 27.40 -19.67
C ASN A 406 27.15 25.99 -19.14
N PRO A 407 28.43 25.61 -19.00
CA PRO A 407 28.79 24.30 -18.51
C PRO A 407 28.18 24.10 -17.14
N LEU A 408 27.37 23.04 -16.99
CA LEU A 408 26.76 22.59 -15.72
C LEU A 408 27.82 22.25 -14.65
N THR A 409 29.08 22.29 -14.99
CA THR A 409 30.19 22.20 -14.06
C THR A 409 30.57 23.61 -13.58
N HIS A 410 29.77 24.17 -12.67
CA HIS A 410 30.35 25.14 -11.76
C HIS A 410 31.39 24.38 -10.95
N ARG A 411 32.65 24.53 -11.31
CA ARG A 411 33.71 24.37 -10.33
C ARG A 411 33.52 25.53 -9.35
N PRO A 412 33.32 25.27 -8.05
CA PRO A 412 33.44 26.35 -7.06
C PRO A 412 34.78 27.04 -7.33
N ALA A 413 34.80 28.36 -7.27
CA ALA A 413 36.09 29.08 -7.30
C ALA A 413 37.01 28.41 -6.28
N PRO A 414 38.28 28.12 -6.63
CA PRO A 414 39.20 27.64 -5.63
C PRO A 414 39.11 28.64 -4.47
N ASP A 415 38.95 28.11 -3.25
CA ASP A 415 39.04 28.93 -2.06
C ASP A 415 40.35 29.74 -2.20
N GLU A 416 40.24 31.06 -2.14
CA GLU A 416 41.43 31.87 -2.07
C GLU A 416 42.11 31.42 -0.78
N ASP A 417 43.24 30.70 -0.93
CA ASP A 417 44.01 30.17 0.18
C ASP A 417 44.24 31.31 1.15
N GLU A 418 43.80 31.14 2.39
CA GLU A 418 44.28 31.91 3.54
C GLU A 418 45.78 31.61 3.73
N ASP A 419 46.61 32.16 2.88
CA ASP A 419 48.02 32.27 3.08
C ASP A 419 48.39 33.74 3.07
N SER A 420 48.30 34.35 4.25
CA SER A 420 49.09 35.50 4.66
C SER A 420 49.11 35.67 6.16
#